data_863746c23986e28593326674631f19a7
#
_entry.id   863746c23986e28593326674631f19a7
#
_cell.length_a   1.000
_cell.length_b   1.000
_cell.length_c   1.000
_cell.angle_alpha   90.00
_cell.angle_beta   90.00
_cell.angle_gamma   90.00
#
_symmetry.space_group_name_H-M   'P 1'
#
loop_
_entity.id
_entity.type
_entity.pdbx_description
1 polymer ?
#
loop_
_entity_poly.entity_id
_entity_poly.type
_entity_poly.pdbx_seq_one_letter_code
_entity_poly.pdbx_strand_id
1 'polypeptide(L)'
;VISWADQVTLPILGDIASWQFTFIAVGLPGVLLAMILATLAEPMRRETLGDTGVRNVSWSEGMDFVRSRKKIYGAYLLGAPFIVITLYALQAWVPTLLIRVHGMDIADAGRGYGSIALLCGSAGVLSGPVLAQYFTRKGHKDAGLRVATLAAAVLLPAIVFAGFTADTTLALVAIAVSSFFVTVPMALFTTGLQAVTPNEMRGVIAGIYVVIVNLF
;
A
#
# COMPACT_ATOMS: atom_id res chain seq x y z
N VAL A 1 19.47 6.20 -6.53
CA VAL A 1 19.56 5.92 -7.98
C VAL A 1 19.96 7.19 -8.73
N ILE A 2 19.32 8.34 -8.47
CA ILE A 2 19.57 9.60 -9.18
C ILE A 2 21.04 10.08 -9.03
N SER A 3 21.63 9.91 -7.85
CA SER A 3 23.03 10.33 -7.59
C SER A 3 24.10 9.49 -8.31
N TRP A 4 23.74 8.36 -8.91
CA TRP A 4 24.65 7.50 -9.65
C TRP A 4 24.58 7.73 -11.16
N ALA A 5 23.54 8.40 -11.62
CA ALA A 5 23.20 8.51 -13.03
C ALA A 5 23.86 9.71 -13.75
N ASP A 6 24.50 10.62 -13.01
CA ASP A 6 25.12 11.82 -13.61
C ASP A 6 26.32 11.51 -14.54
N GLN A 7 26.74 10.24 -14.67
CA GLN A 7 27.90 9.82 -15.46
C GLN A 7 27.67 8.52 -16.26
N VAL A 8 26.44 8.08 -16.49
CA VAL A 8 26.20 6.83 -17.22
C VAL A 8 25.98 7.11 -18.70
N THR A 9 27.01 6.85 -19.49
CA THR A 9 26.91 6.75 -20.96
C THR A 9 26.59 5.30 -21.33
N LEU A 10 25.43 5.05 -21.91
CA LEU A 10 25.12 3.72 -22.44
C LEU A 10 25.63 3.61 -23.89
N PRO A 11 26.29 2.47 -24.26
CA PRO A 11 26.91 2.31 -25.58
C PRO A 11 25.93 2.44 -26.76
N ILE A 12 24.62 2.27 -26.53
CA ILE A 12 23.57 2.26 -27.56
C ILE A 12 22.71 3.54 -27.52
N LEU A 13 22.58 4.19 -26.36
CA LEU A 13 21.65 5.32 -26.15
C LEU A 13 22.34 6.66 -25.94
N GLY A 14 23.69 6.71 -25.92
CA GLY A 14 24.46 7.93 -25.67
C GLY A 14 24.31 8.45 -24.24
N ASP A 15 24.43 9.77 -24.08
CA ASP A 15 24.29 10.44 -22.80
C ASP A 15 22.82 10.48 -22.40
N ILE A 16 22.47 9.69 -21.38
CA ILE A 16 21.12 9.64 -20.82
C ILE A 16 21.02 10.48 -19.56
N ALA A 17 19.93 11.23 -19.44
CA ALA A 17 19.63 11.99 -18.23
C ALA A 17 19.33 11.03 -17.05
N SER A 18 19.70 11.45 -15.83
CA SER A 18 19.53 10.67 -14.59
C SER A 18 18.14 10.09 -14.39
N TRP A 19 17.11 10.85 -14.78
CA TRP A 19 15.72 10.39 -14.68
C TRP A 19 15.40 9.26 -15.68
N GLN A 20 15.95 9.31 -16.90
CA GLN A 20 15.79 8.26 -17.92
C GLN A 20 16.41 6.95 -17.44
N PHE A 21 17.64 7.02 -16.91
CA PHE A 21 18.30 5.85 -16.31
C PHE A 21 17.45 5.23 -15.18
N THR A 22 16.85 6.06 -14.33
CA THR A 22 15.99 5.59 -13.25
C THR A 22 14.78 4.82 -13.78
N PHE A 23 14.10 5.34 -14.81
CA PHE A 23 12.98 4.63 -15.45
C PHE A 23 13.41 3.31 -16.08
N ILE A 24 14.54 3.27 -16.76
CA ILE A 24 15.08 2.04 -17.34
C ILE A 24 15.43 1.03 -16.25
N ALA A 25 16.14 1.47 -15.20
CA ALA A 25 16.56 0.59 -14.10
C ALA A 25 15.39 -0.01 -13.32
N VAL A 26 14.29 0.75 -13.14
CA VAL A 26 13.09 0.27 -12.44
C VAL A 26 12.16 -0.50 -13.38
N GLY A 27 12.07 -0.10 -14.66
CA GLY A 27 11.18 -0.71 -15.64
C GLY A 27 11.68 -2.06 -16.18
N LEU A 28 13.00 -2.22 -16.35
CA LEU A 28 13.59 -3.44 -16.91
C LEU A 28 13.21 -4.72 -16.14
N PRO A 29 13.32 -4.77 -14.80
CA PRO A 29 12.82 -5.91 -14.03
C PRO A 29 11.35 -6.21 -14.24
N GLY A 30 10.51 -5.16 -14.43
CA GLY A 30 9.09 -5.32 -14.73
C GLY A 30 8.85 -6.02 -16.07
N VAL A 31 9.61 -5.65 -17.11
CA VAL A 31 9.54 -6.30 -18.43
C VAL A 31 9.98 -7.77 -18.34
N LEU A 32 11.03 -8.07 -17.59
CA LEU A 32 11.47 -9.46 -17.36
C LEU A 32 10.39 -10.29 -16.66
N LEU A 33 9.76 -9.73 -15.62
CA LEU A 33 8.63 -10.38 -14.95
C LEU A 33 7.44 -10.60 -15.88
N ALA A 34 7.11 -9.62 -16.73
CA ALA A 34 6.05 -9.74 -17.70
C ALA A 34 6.32 -10.87 -18.71
N MET A 35 7.55 -11.01 -19.18
CA MET A 35 7.96 -12.13 -20.05
C MET A 35 7.83 -13.49 -19.34
N ILE A 36 8.23 -13.58 -18.08
CA ILE A 36 8.08 -14.81 -17.28
C ILE A 36 6.58 -15.13 -17.10
N LEU A 37 5.75 -14.14 -16.76
CA LEU A 37 4.31 -14.33 -16.60
C LEU A 37 3.63 -14.77 -17.89
N ALA A 38 4.08 -14.27 -19.04
CA ALA A 38 3.54 -14.68 -20.35
C ALA A 38 3.80 -16.16 -20.68
N THR A 39 4.77 -16.80 -20.03
CA THR A 39 5.04 -18.25 -20.19
C THR A 39 4.19 -19.14 -19.29
N LEU A 40 3.50 -18.55 -18.29
CA LEU A 40 2.67 -19.32 -17.35
C LEU A 40 1.28 -19.56 -17.97
N ALA A 41 0.85 -20.81 -17.95
CA ALA A 41 -0.52 -21.14 -18.37
C ALA A 41 -1.51 -20.61 -17.32
N GLU A 42 -2.59 -19.96 -17.78
CA GLU A 42 -3.64 -19.47 -16.89
C GLU A 42 -4.30 -20.65 -16.16
N PRO A 43 -4.29 -20.68 -14.81
CA PRO A 43 -4.92 -21.75 -14.08
C PRO A 43 -6.44 -21.74 -14.30
N MET A 44 -7.02 -22.93 -14.50
CA MET A 44 -8.47 -23.05 -14.63
C MET A 44 -9.17 -22.53 -13.39
N ARG A 45 -10.14 -21.63 -13.56
CA ARG A 45 -10.98 -21.10 -12.46
C ARG A 45 -11.81 -22.23 -11.86
N ARG A 46 -11.42 -22.73 -10.70
CA ARG A 46 -12.11 -23.83 -10.01
C ARG A 46 -13.28 -23.39 -9.12
N GLU A 47 -13.48 -22.10 -8.93
CA GLU A 47 -14.46 -21.54 -7.99
C GLU A 47 -15.75 -21.06 -8.66
N THR A 48 -16.18 -21.70 -9.73
CA THR A 48 -17.55 -21.51 -10.23
C THR A 48 -18.47 -22.41 -9.40
N LEU A 49 -19.25 -21.82 -8.52
CA LEU A 49 -20.33 -22.51 -7.81
C LEU A 49 -21.44 -22.87 -8.80
N GLY A 50 -21.41 -24.14 -9.28
CA GLY A 50 -22.49 -24.74 -10.04
C GLY A 50 -22.51 -24.37 -11.54
N ASP A 51 -23.22 -25.21 -12.27
CA ASP A 51 -23.44 -25.25 -13.74
C ASP A 51 -24.17 -24.02 -14.34
N THR A 52 -24.35 -22.96 -13.58
CA THR A 52 -24.95 -21.70 -14.06
C THR A 52 -23.82 -20.72 -14.37
N GLY A 53 -23.66 -20.46 -15.67
CA GLY A 53 -22.62 -19.60 -16.23
C GLY A 53 -22.36 -18.31 -15.46
N VAL A 54 -21.17 -17.75 -15.63
CA VAL A 54 -20.69 -16.52 -14.97
C VAL A 54 -21.81 -15.48 -14.91
N ARG A 55 -22.42 -15.31 -13.73
CA ARG A 55 -23.45 -14.27 -13.53
C ARG A 55 -22.73 -12.92 -13.52
N ASN A 56 -22.95 -12.14 -14.56
CA ASN A 56 -22.48 -10.77 -14.60
C ASN A 56 -23.30 -9.94 -13.60
N VAL A 57 -22.71 -9.68 -12.44
CA VAL A 57 -23.29 -8.79 -11.42
C VAL A 57 -23.20 -7.36 -11.94
N SER A 58 -24.33 -6.65 -11.99
CA SER A 58 -24.35 -5.26 -12.39
C SER A 58 -23.77 -4.34 -11.29
N TRP A 59 -23.31 -3.16 -11.69
CA TRP A 59 -22.85 -2.14 -10.76
C TRP A 59 -23.92 -1.77 -9.71
N SER A 60 -25.19 -1.66 -10.13
CA SER A 60 -26.32 -1.36 -9.24
C SER A 60 -26.53 -2.43 -8.17
N GLU A 61 -26.49 -3.72 -8.55
CA GLU A 61 -26.58 -4.83 -7.59
C GLU A 61 -25.44 -4.80 -6.57
N GLY A 62 -24.20 -4.51 -7.02
CA GLY A 62 -23.05 -4.35 -6.13
C GLY A 62 -23.25 -3.20 -5.14
N MET A 63 -23.76 -2.06 -5.59
CA MET A 63 -24.03 -0.90 -4.74
C MET A 63 -25.16 -1.18 -3.73
N ASP A 64 -26.22 -1.86 -4.13
CA ASP A 64 -27.33 -2.23 -3.23
C ASP A 64 -26.86 -3.24 -2.18
N PHE A 65 -25.97 -4.17 -2.56
CA PHE A 65 -25.35 -5.08 -1.60
C PHE A 65 -24.48 -4.34 -0.58
N VAL A 66 -23.66 -3.38 -1.00
CA VAL A 66 -22.88 -2.51 -0.11
C VAL A 66 -23.79 -1.74 0.84
N ARG A 67 -24.87 -1.14 0.31
CA ARG A 67 -25.86 -0.37 1.11
C ARG A 67 -26.59 -1.25 2.14
N SER A 68 -26.93 -2.47 1.80
CA SER A 68 -27.58 -3.41 2.73
C SER A 68 -26.70 -3.78 3.93
N ARG A 69 -25.37 -3.72 3.76
CA ARG A 69 -24.36 -4.04 4.77
C ARG A 69 -23.49 -2.84 5.14
N LYS A 70 -24.07 -1.63 5.12
CA LYS A 70 -23.37 -0.34 5.27
C LYS A 70 -22.43 -0.23 6.46
N LYS A 71 -22.68 -0.93 7.58
CA LYS A 71 -21.80 -0.90 8.76
C LYS A 71 -20.44 -1.53 8.47
N ILE A 72 -20.42 -2.68 7.78
CA ILE A 72 -19.19 -3.41 7.46
C ILE A 72 -18.47 -2.72 6.32
N TYR A 73 -19.15 -2.52 5.19
CA TYR A 73 -18.56 -1.89 4.02
C TYR A 73 -18.15 -0.44 4.29
N GLY A 74 -18.94 0.30 5.09
CA GLY A 74 -18.60 1.65 5.52
C GLY A 74 -17.27 1.72 6.28
N ALA A 75 -17.00 0.77 7.17
CA ALA A 75 -15.73 0.71 7.88
C ALA A 75 -14.53 0.50 6.92
N TYR A 76 -14.68 -0.38 5.92
CA TYR A 76 -13.63 -0.62 4.92
C TYR A 76 -13.48 0.54 3.93
N LEU A 77 -14.60 1.03 3.37
CA LEU A 77 -14.60 2.05 2.31
C LEU A 77 -14.29 3.46 2.84
N LEU A 78 -14.50 3.73 4.11
CA LEU A 78 -14.11 4.99 4.73
C LEU A 78 -12.74 4.90 5.41
N GLY A 79 -12.42 3.78 6.05
CA GLY A 79 -11.15 3.62 6.76
C GLY A 79 -9.93 3.51 5.83
N ALA A 80 -10.06 2.77 4.73
CA ALA A 80 -8.95 2.56 3.81
C ALA A 80 -8.43 3.86 3.14
N PRO A 81 -9.29 4.78 2.62
CA PRO A 81 -8.81 6.03 2.04
C PRO A 81 -7.94 6.85 2.99
N PHE A 82 -8.31 6.98 4.27
CA PHE A 82 -7.52 7.73 5.24
C PHE A 82 -6.11 7.17 5.43
N ILE A 83 -5.97 5.85 5.44
CA ILE A 83 -4.65 5.20 5.50
C ILE A 83 -3.86 5.44 4.21
N VAL A 84 -4.51 5.35 3.05
CA VAL A 84 -3.84 5.56 1.74
C VAL A 84 -3.43 7.03 1.57
N ILE A 85 -4.29 8.00 1.95
CA ILE A 85 -3.94 9.42 1.98
C ILE A 85 -2.73 9.65 2.88
N THR A 86 -2.71 9.04 4.08
CA THR A 86 -1.59 9.16 5.01
C THR A 86 -0.30 8.58 4.42
N LEU A 87 -0.38 7.45 3.71
CA LEU A 87 0.76 6.86 3.02
C LEU A 87 1.31 7.82 1.94
N TYR A 88 0.46 8.36 1.09
CA TYR A 88 0.87 9.33 0.06
C TYR A 88 1.40 10.63 0.67
N ALA A 89 0.79 11.11 1.76
CA ALA A 89 1.29 12.26 2.48
C ALA A 89 2.70 12.03 3.03
N LEU A 90 2.98 10.86 3.62
CA LEU A 90 4.34 10.51 4.05
C LEU A 90 5.31 10.50 2.88
N GLN A 91 4.95 9.90 1.74
CA GLN A 91 5.82 9.85 0.55
C GLN A 91 6.11 11.24 -0.01
N ALA A 92 5.14 12.15 -0.01
CA ALA A 92 5.30 13.49 -0.54
C ALA A 92 6.03 14.44 0.42
N TRP A 93 5.71 14.37 1.72
CA TRP A 93 6.14 15.39 2.67
C TRP A 93 7.35 15.02 3.51
N VAL A 94 7.61 13.73 3.76
CA VAL A 94 8.78 13.32 4.58
C VAL A 94 10.10 13.76 3.97
N PRO A 95 10.38 13.56 2.66
CA PRO A 95 11.62 14.07 2.08
C PRO A 95 11.76 15.60 2.23
N THR A 96 10.66 16.33 2.04
CA THR A 96 10.62 17.79 2.20
C THR A 96 10.87 18.21 3.65
N LEU A 97 10.30 17.48 4.63
CA LEU A 97 10.54 17.70 6.06
C LEU A 97 12.03 17.53 6.40
N LEU A 98 12.64 16.44 5.95
CA LEU A 98 14.05 16.13 6.22
C LEU A 98 14.99 17.20 5.62
N ILE A 99 14.68 17.69 4.41
CA ILE A 99 15.48 18.73 3.77
C ILE A 99 15.26 20.10 4.41
N ARG A 100 14.02 20.53 4.58
CA ARG A 100 13.71 21.92 4.99
C ARG A 100 13.82 22.17 6.49
N VAL A 101 13.45 21.20 7.32
CA VAL A 101 13.44 21.35 8.77
C VAL A 101 14.72 20.80 9.40
N HIS A 102 15.18 19.65 8.92
CA HIS A 102 16.37 18.99 9.48
C HIS A 102 17.65 19.29 8.73
N GLY A 103 17.61 20.11 7.64
CA GLY A 103 18.80 20.54 6.91
C GLY A 103 19.55 19.41 6.19
N MET A 104 18.91 18.27 5.93
CA MET A 104 19.54 17.15 5.25
C MET A 104 19.75 17.47 3.76
N ASP A 105 20.85 16.97 3.20
CA ASP A 105 21.05 17.03 1.75
C ASP A 105 20.02 16.16 1.03
N ILE A 106 19.68 16.54 -0.22
CA ILE A 106 18.65 15.86 -1.03
C ILE A 106 18.94 14.36 -1.17
N ALA A 107 20.21 14.00 -1.41
CA ALA A 107 20.61 12.61 -1.58
C ALA A 107 20.49 11.81 -0.27
N ASP A 108 20.81 12.43 0.87
CA ASP A 108 20.72 11.79 2.20
C ASP A 108 19.27 11.64 2.65
N ALA A 109 18.43 12.65 2.45
CA ALA A 109 16.99 12.57 2.72
C ALA A 109 16.32 11.47 1.87
N GLY A 110 16.67 11.39 0.58
CA GLY A 110 16.17 10.36 -0.32
C GLY A 110 16.62 8.95 0.06
N ARG A 111 17.91 8.76 0.42
CA ARG A 111 18.45 7.48 0.88
C ARG A 111 17.85 7.08 2.23
N GLY A 112 17.79 8.01 3.17
CA GLY A 112 17.25 7.79 4.51
C GLY A 112 15.79 7.37 4.46
N TYR A 113 14.93 8.18 3.83
CA TYR A 113 13.51 7.83 3.71
C TYR A 113 13.27 6.61 2.82
N GLY A 114 13.98 6.47 1.70
CA GLY A 114 13.86 5.32 0.80
C GLY A 114 14.19 4.00 1.49
N SER A 115 15.24 3.95 2.31
CA SER A 115 15.58 2.76 3.10
C SER A 115 14.54 2.46 4.18
N ILE A 116 14.02 3.48 4.87
CA ILE A 116 12.94 3.33 5.84
C ILE A 116 11.68 2.78 5.18
N ALA A 117 11.25 3.36 4.06
CA ALA A 117 10.08 2.93 3.32
C ALA A 117 10.22 1.48 2.83
N LEU A 118 11.40 1.11 2.34
CA LEU A 118 11.67 -0.25 1.88
C LEU A 118 11.66 -1.25 3.03
N LEU A 119 12.38 -1.00 4.12
CA LEU A 119 12.52 -1.97 5.21
C LEU A 119 11.29 -1.97 6.13
N CYS A 120 10.93 -0.80 6.69
CA CYS A 120 9.82 -0.70 7.63
C CYS A 120 8.47 -0.84 6.93
N GLY A 121 8.30 -0.27 5.73
CA GLY A 121 7.08 -0.41 4.95
C GLY A 121 6.81 -1.86 4.54
N SER A 122 7.81 -2.57 4.02
CA SER A 122 7.68 -3.99 3.66
C SER A 122 7.41 -4.86 4.89
N ALA A 123 8.12 -4.63 5.99
CA ALA A 123 7.89 -5.33 7.25
C ALA A 123 6.46 -5.10 7.78
N GLY A 124 5.94 -3.88 7.65
CA GLY A 124 4.56 -3.53 8.03
C GLY A 124 3.53 -4.32 7.22
N VAL A 125 3.64 -4.34 5.89
CA VAL A 125 2.73 -5.12 5.03
C VAL A 125 2.74 -6.60 5.39
N LEU A 126 3.92 -7.18 5.62
CA LEU A 126 4.06 -8.60 5.95
C LEU A 126 3.55 -8.94 7.35
N SER A 127 3.66 -8.01 8.31
CA SER A 127 3.21 -8.22 9.69
C SER A 127 1.69 -8.14 9.84
N GLY A 128 0.99 -7.39 8.98
CA GLY A 128 -0.46 -7.21 9.06
C GLY A 128 -1.24 -8.52 9.11
N PRO A 129 -1.10 -9.42 8.12
CA PRO A 129 -1.77 -10.72 8.12
C PRO A 129 -1.42 -11.60 9.33
N VAL A 130 -0.18 -11.56 9.81
CA VAL A 130 0.28 -12.31 11.00
C VAL A 130 -0.45 -11.81 12.25
N LEU A 131 -0.52 -10.49 12.43
CA LEU A 131 -1.26 -9.88 13.54
C LEU A 131 -2.76 -10.20 13.47
N ALA A 132 -3.35 -10.11 12.28
CA ALA A 132 -4.76 -10.47 12.09
C ALA A 132 -5.02 -11.94 12.42
N GLN A 133 -4.14 -12.85 12.00
CA GLN A 133 -4.26 -14.28 12.34
C GLN A 133 -4.17 -14.52 13.85
N TYR A 134 -3.30 -13.80 14.57
CA TYR A 134 -3.21 -13.88 16.03
C TYR A 134 -4.54 -13.49 16.70
N PHE A 135 -5.17 -12.39 16.28
CA PHE A 135 -6.48 -11.99 16.82
C PHE A 135 -7.61 -12.95 16.41
N THR A 136 -7.57 -13.50 15.19
CA THR A 136 -8.53 -14.51 14.74
C THR A 136 -8.43 -15.78 15.58
N ARG A 137 -7.23 -16.26 15.90
CA ARG A 137 -7.01 -17.41 16.78
C ARG A 137 -7.54 -17.18 18.21
N LYS A 138 -7.61 -15.93 18.66
CA LYS A 138 -8.23 -15.53 19.92
C LYS A 138 -9.76 -15.41 19.83
N GLY A 139 -10.39 -15.77 18.71
CA GLY A 139 -11.83 -15.76 18.51
C GLY A 139 -12.42 -14.43 18.05
N HIS A 140 -11.59 -13.44 17.69
CA HIS A 140 -12.08 -12.16 17.21
C HIS A 140 -12.42 -12.21 15.71
N LYS A 141 -13.70 -12.07 15.37
CA LYS A 141 -14.19 -12.05 13.97
C LYS A 141 -13.83 -10.76 13.22
N ASP A 142 -13.51 -9.70 13.95
CA ASP A 142 -13.15 -8.36 13.48
C ASP A 142 -11.63 -8.10 13.51
N ALA A 143 -10.84 -9.15 13.46
CA ALA A 143 -9.39 -9.12 13.64
C ALA A 143 -8.69 -8.08 12.73
N GLY A 144 -9.04 -8.01 11.44
CA GLY A 144 -8.46 -7.05 10.51
C GLY A 144 -8.72 -5.59 10.89
N LEU A 145 -9.95 -5.27 11.30
CA LEU A 145 -10.31 -3.92 11.73
C LEU A 145 -9.65 -3.55 13.06
N ARG A 146 -9.49 -4.50 13.99
CA ARG A 146 -8.76 -4.28 15.25
C ARG A 146 -7.29 -3.95 14.99
N VAL A 147 -6.64 -4.73 14.12
CA VAL A 147 -5.24 -4.46 13.74
C VAL A 147 -5.11 -3.08 13.08
N ALA A 148 -6.04 -2.72 12.18
CA ALA A 148 -6.04 -1.40 11.56
C ALA A 148 -6.22 -0.27 12.59
N THR A 149 -7.12 -0.44 13.57
CA THR A 149 -7.33 0.54 14.65
C THR A 149 -6.09 0.68 15.53
N LEU A 150 -5.46 -0.42 15.91
CA LEU A 150 -4.22 -0.39 16.71
C LEU A 150 -3.08 0.24 15.92
N ALA A 151 -2.96 -0.07 14.63
CA ALA A 151 -1.97 0.55 13.76
C ALA A 151 -2.18 2.07 13.67
N ALA A 152 -3.41 2.54 13.48
CA ALA A 152 -3.74 3.96 13.46
C ALA A 152 -3.44 4.65 14.81
N ALA A 153 -3.71 3.99 15.94
CA ALA A 153 -3.45 4.51 17.28
C ALA A 153 -1.95 4.76 17.56
N VAL A 154 -1.05 3.98 16.92
CA VAL A 154 0.40 4.20 17.01
C VAL A 154 0.87 5.18 15.93
N LEU A 155 0.31 5.08 14.72
CA LEU A 155 0.66 5.92 13.58
C LEU A 155 0.46 7.42 13.87
N LEU A 156 -0.70 7.80 14.43
CA LEU A 156 -1.04 9.20 14.67
C LEU A 156 -0.03 9.91 15.59
N PRO A 157 0.28 9.43 16.81
CA PRO A 157 1.27 10.10 17.66
C PRO A 157 2.67 10.06 17.04
N ALA A 158 3.04 9.01 16.31
CA ALA A 158 4.35 8.93 15.65
C ALA A 158 4.52 9.99 14.56
N ILE A 159 3.51 10.22 13.72
CA ILE A 159 3.54 11.27 12.68
C ILE A 159 3.60 12.66 13.33
N VAL A 160 2.77 12.90 14.34
CA VAL A 160 2.77 14.19 15.06
C VAL A 160 4.13 14.43 15.68
N PHE A 161 4.70 13.45 16.36
CA PHE A 161 6.03 13.56 16.96
C PHE A 161 7.12 13.83 15.91
N ALA A 162 7.09 13.15 14.78
CA ALA A 162 8.04 13.37 13.67
C ALA A 162 8.01 14.81 13.15
N GLY A 163 6.83 15.45 13.12
CA GLY A 163 6.66 16.83 12.64
C GLY A 163 7.11 17.91 13.62
N PHE A 164 7.18 17.61 14.92
CA PHE A 164 7.50 18.60 15.95
C PHE A 164 8.88 18.43 16.60
N THR A 165 9.54 17.27 16.44
CA THR A 165 10.86 17.05 16.99
C THR A 165 11.93 17.84 16.22
N ALA A 166 12.85 18.48 16.94
CA ALA A 166 14.01 19.15 16.37
C ALA A 166 15.19 18.18 16.13
N ASP A 167 15.20 17.02 16.78
CA ASP A 167 16.25 16.03 16.64
C ASP A 167 16.03 15.17 15.40
N THR A 168 17.00 15.19 14.47
CA THR A 168 16.93 14.45 13.20
C THR A 168 16.84 12.92 13.41
N THR A 169 17.54 12.38 14.41
CA THR A 169 17.54 10.94 14.68
C THR A 169 16.17 10.50 15.20
N LEU A 170 15.60 11.27 16.13
CA LEU A 170 14.27 11.00 16.66
C LEU A 170 13.20 11.16 15.56
N ALA A 171 13.34 12.12 14.66
CA ALA A 171 12.47 12.27 13.50
C ALA A 171 12.52 11.03 12.60
N LEU A 172 13.71 10.55 12.25
CA LEU A 172 13.89 9.34 11.42
C LEU A 172 13.29 8.10 12.09
N VAL A 173 13.46 7.93 13.42
CA VAL A 173 12.83 6.83 14.16
C VAL A 173 11.31 6.93 14.12
N ALA A 174 10.74 8.11 14.33
CA ALA A 174 9.30 8.33 14.28
C ALA A 174 8.74 8.11 12.86
N ILE A 175 9.48 8.51 11.82
CA ILE A 175 9.14 8.24 10.41
C ILE A 175 9.20 6.73 10.14
N ALA A 176 10.16 6.00 10.68
CA ALA A 176 10.26 4.55 10.54
C ALA A 176 9.06 3.84 11.18
N VAL A 177 8.69 4.23 12.39
CA VAL A 177 7.48 3.75 13.08
C VAL A 177 6.23 4.08 12.25
N SER A 178 6.11 5.31 11.74
CA SER A 178 4.98 5.73 10.91
C SER A 178 4.89 4.92 9.62
N SER A 179 6.01 4.71 8.94
CA SER A 179 6.09 3.92 7.70
C SER A 179 5.72 2.46 7.91
N PHE A 180 6.07 1.88 9.06
CA PHE A 180 5.65 0.53 9.43
C PHE A 180 4.14 0.47 9.67
N PHE A 181 3.60 1.32 10.54
CA PHE A 181 2.20 1.23 10.95
C PHE A 181 1.20 1.69 9.89
N VAL A 182 1.57 2.57 8.97
CA VAL A 182 0.70 2.94 7.84
C VAL A 182 0.50 1.79 6.85
N THR A 183 1.48 0.91 6.72
CA THR A 183 1.43 -0.22 5.77
C THR A 183 0.82 -1.50 6.36
N VAL A 184 0.82 -1.67 7.68
CA VAL A 184 0.22 -2.83 8.38
C VAL A 184 -1.21 -3.13 7.91
N PRO A 185 -2.16 -2.18 7.82
CA PRO A 185 -3.54 -2.46 7.43
C PRO A 185 -3.75 -2.63 5.92
N MET A 186 -2.77 -2.32 5.06
CA MET A 186 -2.94 -2.31 3.61
C MET A 186 -3.47 -3.63 3.05
N ALA A 187 -2.83 -4.76 3.38
CA ALA A 187 -3.28 -6.08 2.95
C ALA A 187 -4.60 -6.49 3.61
N LEU A 188 -4.87 -6.00 4.81
CA LEU A 188 -6.05 -6.38 5.60
C LEU A 188 -7.33 -5.76 5.06
N PHE A 189 -7.28 -4.55 4.52
CA PHE A 189 -8.47 -3.93 3.92
C PHE A 189 -8.94 -4.70 2.70
N THR A 190 -8.04 -5.09 1.80
CA THR A 190 -8.41 -5.85 0.60
C THR A 190 -8.85 -7.27 0.91
N THR A 191 -8.11 -8.00 1.74
CA THR A 191 -8.45 -9.37 2.13
C THR A 191 -9.71 -9.43 2.99
N GLY A 192 -9.89 -8.50 3.92
CA GLY A 192 -11.07 -8.40 4.74
C GLY A 192 -12.34 -8.09 3.92
N LEU A 193 -12.22 -7.18 2.95
CA LEU A 193 -13.33 -6.86 2.04
C LEU A 193 -13.73 -8.10 1.21
N GLN A 194 -12.75 -8.83 0.67
CA GLN A 194 -13.01 -10.05 -0.09
C GLN A 194 -13.60 -11.18 0.77
N ALA A 195 -13.21 -11.28 2.04
CA ALA A 195 -13.73 -12.30 2.95
C ALA A 195 -15.22 -12.13 3.30
N VAL A 196 -15.72 -10.87 3.32
CA VAL A 196 -17.12 -10.57 3.60
C VAL A 196 -18.00 -10.48 2.34
N THR A 197 -17.37 -10.59 1.17
CA THR A 197 -18.01 -10.44 -0.14
C THR A 197 -18.20 -11.80 -0.83
N PRO A 198 -19.42 -12.14 -1.33
CA PRO A 198 -19.65 -13.32 -2.14
C PRO A 198 -18.77 -13.32 -3.41
N ASN A 199 -18.38 -14.51 -3.87
CA ASN A 199 -17.46 -14.67 -5.01
C ASN A 199 -17.92 -13.93 -6.26
N GLU A 200 -19.23 -13.97 -6.56
CA GLU A 200 -19.86 -13.35 -7.74
C GLU A 200 -19.73 -11.83 -7.73
N MET A 201 -19.66 -11.20 -6.54
CA MET A 201 -19.63 -9.75 -6.35
C MET A 201 -18.22 -9.19 -6.10
N ARG A 202 -17.22 -10.05 -5.88
CA ARG A 202 -15.85 -9.63 -5.52
C ARG A 202 -15.25 -8.67 -6.53
N GLY A 203 -15.44 -8.91 -7.83
CA GLY A 203 -14.92 -8.04 -8.89
C GLY A 203 -15.52 -6.65 -8.85
N VAL A 204 -16.85 -6.54 -8.76
CA VAL A 204 -17.57 -5.26 -8.70
C VAL A 204 -17.20 -4.49 -7.43
N ILE A 205 -17.19 -5.15 -6.29
CA ILE A 205 -16.88 -4.52 -5.00
C ILE A 205 -15.41 -4.11 -4.91
N ALA A 206 -14.48 -4.91 -5.46
CA ALA A 206 -13.09 -4.52 -5.59
C ALA A 206 -12.93 -3.28 -6.48
N GLY A 207 -13.68 -3.18 -7.57
CA GLY A 207 -13.73 -1.98 -8.42
C GLY A 207 -14.22 -0.75 -7.66
N ILE A 208 -15.32 -0.87 -6.90
CA ILE A 208 -15.84 0.20 -6.03
C ILE A 208 -14.77 0.64 -5.01
N TYR A 209 -14.11 -0.32 -4.36
CA TYR A 209 -13.06 -0.06 -3.40
C TYR A 209 -11.89 0.72 -4.03
N VAL A 210 -11.39 0.27 -5.18
CA VAL A 210 -10.27 0.94 -5.87
C VAL A 210 -10.64 2.36 -6.27
N VAL A 211 -11.85 2.59 -6.79
CA VAL A 211 -12.33 3.94 -7.13
C VAL A 211 -12.37 4.84 -5.90
N ILE A 212 -12.98 4.38 -4.81
CA ILE A 212 -13.11 5.18 -3.58
C ILE A 212 -11.73 5.49 -2.98
N VAL A 213 -10.84 4.50 -2.89
CA VAL A 213 -9.51 4.67 -2.30
C VAL A 213 -8.61 5.61 -3.10
N ASN A 214 -8.78 5.70 -4.43
CA ASN A 214 -7.96 6.56 -5.27
C ASN A 214 -8.65 7.90 -5.63
N LEU A 215 -9.93 8.09 -5.28
CA LEU A 215 -10.64 9.34 -5.52
C LEU A 215 -10.31 10.42 -4.46
N PHE A 216 -9.91 9.98 -3.27
CA PHE A 216 -9.49 10.83 -2.14
C PHE A 216 -7.99 10.95 -2.05
#